data_7633b0298705d1f74089efecc4d63380
#
_entry.id   7633b0298705d1f74089efecc4d63380
#
_cell.length_a   1.000
_cell.length_b   1.000
_cell.length_c   1.000
_cell.angle_alpha   90.00
_cell.angle_beta   90.00
_cell.angle_gamma   90.00
#
_symmetry.space_group_name_H-M   'P 1'
#
loop_
_entity.id
_entity.type
_entity.pdbx_description
1 polymer ?
#
loop_
_entity_poly.entity_id
_entity_poly.type
_entity_poly.pdbx_seq_one_letter_code
_entity_poly.pdbx_strand_id
1 'polypeptide(L)'
;MIVEDITKLPIMDTFGKYAGQIDVVVGGPPCQGFSQKGQRKTINDPRNFLFKYYVDVVRTVRPKYFVMENVPNLLTTEHGYFKKEVFELFESLGYGVDARVLCAADYGVPQNRNRAFVIGKLHSKSIGFPKAIEKHVTIWDAISDLNFLNSGEGEEIQRYRIDPQSDYQKVLRRNSQLLYNHVATNHSKTALERLELIPPKGGKEYLPKEHLTKSIYSGTWTRMDADDISVTITTRFDTPSSGRFTHPFLNRAITVREAARIQSFPDTFVFYGSKTSQMKQVGNAVPPLLAKAIAGFIKHDME
;
A
#
# COMPACT_ATOMS: atom_id res chain seq x y z
N MET A 1 1.33 22.50 -7.40
CA MET A 1 2.04 21.29 -6.93
C MET A 1 3.53 21.56 -6.99
N ILE A 2 4.28 21.21 -5.92
CA ILE A 2 5.74 21.32 -5.86
C ILE A 2 6.28 19.89 -6.08
N VAL A 3 7.18 19.72 -7.05
CA VAL A 3 7.85 18.44 -7.34
C VAL A 3 9.34 18.64 -7.06
N GLU A 4 9.75 18.40 -5.82
CA GLU A 4 11.12 18.57 -5.37
C GLU A 4 11.42 17.64 -4.18
N ASP A 5 12.67 17.38 -3.94
CA ASP A 5 13.15 16.73 -2.73
C ASP A 5 12.92 17.67 -1.54
N ILE A 6 12.19 17.19 -0.52
CA ILE A 6 11.85 18.00 0.66
C ILE A 6 13.08 18.52 1.39
N THR A 7 14.23 17.84 1.29
CA THR A 7 15.49 18.25 1.93
C THR A 7 16.10 19.50 1.32
N LYS A 8 15.66 19.86 0.10
CA LYS A 8 16.10 21.05 -0.62
C LYS A 8 15.14 22.22 -0.45
N LEU A 9 13.97 22.00 0.15
CA LEU A 9 12.97 23.04 0.34
C LEU A 9 13.24 23.83 1.63
N PRO A 10 13.29 25.16 1.57
CA PRO A 10 13.24 26.00 2.77
C PRO A 10 11.81 25.94 3.34
N ILE A 11 11.60 25.12 4.35
CA ILE A 11 10.28 24.76 4.88
C ILE A 11 9.47 26.01 5.26
N MET A 12 10.08 26.96 5.98
CA MET A 12 9.39 28.19 6.41
C MET A 12 8.95 29.04 5.21
N ASP A 13 9.82 29.25 4.23
CA ASP A 13 9.51 30.10 3.05
C ASP A 13 8.47 29.40 2.16
N THR A 14 8.54 28.06 2.08
CA THR A 14 7.63 27.29 1.22
C THR A 14 6.24 27.16 1.82
N PHE A 15 6.16 26.85 3.11
CA PHE A 15 4.91 26.46 3.77
C PHE A 15 4.40 27.47 4.80
N GLY A 16 5.23 28.42 5.29
CA GLY A 16 4.85 29.37 6.35
C GLY A 16 3.62 30.23 6.02
N LYS A 17 3.42 30.57 4.75
CA LYS A 17 2.22 31.31 4.27
C LYS A 17 0.91 30.56 4.48
N TYR A 18 0.95 29.24 4.72
CA TYR A 18 -0.24 28.41 4.97
C TYR A 18 -0.49 28.16 6.47
N ALA A 19 0.30 28.77 7.36
CA ALA A 19 0.17 28.60 8.80
C ALA A 19 -1.28 28.90 9.27
N GLY A 20 -1.88 27.94 9.96
CA GLY A 20 -3.25 28.04 10.48
C GLY A 20 -4.38 27.97 9.43
N GLN A 21 -4.04 27.76 8.15
CA GLN A 21 -5.04 27.72 7.04
C GLN A 21 -5.29 26.30 6.54
N ILE A 22 -4.48 25.33 6.94
CA ILE A 22 -4.59 23.94 6.50
C ILE A 22 -5.28 23.09 7.58
N ASP A 23 -6.29 22.37 7.18
CA ASP A 23 -7.00 21.49 8.10
C ASP A 23 -6.19 20.21 8.38
N VAL A 24 -5.62 19.57 7.36
CA VAL A 24 -4.91 18.28 7.50
C VAL A 24 -3.60 18.27 6.75
N VAL A 25 -2.52 17.83 7.41
CA VAL A 25 -1.25 17.48 6.77
C VAL A 25 -1.10 15.96 6.78
N VAL A 26 -0.93 15.34 5.61
CA VAL A 26 -0.69 13.90 5.45
C VAL A 26 0.72 13.63 4.95
N GLY A 27 1.38 12.58 5.46
CA GLY A 27 2.68 12.15 4.98
C GLY A 27 3.06 10.73 5.38
N GLY A 28 3.97 10.15 4.59
CA GLY A 28 4.59 8.85 4.87
C GLY A 28 6.11 8.97 4.85
N PRO A 29 6.74 9.70 5.80
CA PRO A 29 8.19 9.87 5.81
C PRO A 29 8.86 8.50 5.99
N PRO A 30 9.85 8.11 5.15
CA PRO A 30 10.51 6.84 5.30
C PRO A 30 11.33 6.78 6.60
N CYS A 31 11.16 5.69 7.35
CA CYS A 31 11.85 5.42 8.61
C CYS A 31 12.83 4.25 8.43
N GLN A 32 13.89 4.44 7.65
CA GLN A 32 14.85 3.38 7.32
C GLN A 32 15.70 2.94 8.53
N GLY A 33 15.88 3.79 9.52
CA GLY A 33 16.65 3.51 10.73
C GLY A 33 16.05 2.41 11.62
N PHE A 34 14.77 2.08 11.49
CA PHE A 34 14.04 1.15 12.37
C PHE A 34 13.91 -0.28 11.84
N SER A 35 14.40 -0.56 10.62
CA SER A 35 14.25 -1.87 9.99
C SER A 35 15.37 -2.88 10.27
N GLN A 36 16.46 -2.50 10.94
CA GLN A 36 17.61 -3.40 11.16
C GLN A 36 17.76 -3.81 12.63
N LYS A 37 17.91 -5.11 12.87
CA LYS A 37 18.16 -5.71 14.19
C LYS A 37 19.46 -5.17 14.81
N GLY A 38 19.42 -4.72 16.07
CA GLY A 38 20.58 -4.77 16.95
C GLY A 38 21.28 -3.44 17.32
N GLN A 39 20.76 -2.26 16.98
CA GLN A 39 21.29 -0.99 17.50
C GLN A 39 20.18 -0.08 18.00
N ARG A 40 20.34 0.54 19.16
CA ARG A 40 19.42 1.58 19.67
C ARG A 40 19.36 2.72 18.65
N LYS A 41 18.18 2.97 18.10
CA LYS A 41 17.94 3.92 17.02
C LYS A 41 16.91 4.92 17.49
N THR A 42 17.32 6.16 17.65
CA THR A 42 16.52 7.28 18.10
C THR A 42 16.03 8.11 16.91
N ILE A 43 15.11 9.05 17.14
CA ILE A 43 14.74 10.10 16.18
C ILE A 43 15.98 10.81 15.61
N ASN A 44 17.07 10.87 16.36
CA ASN A 44 18.32 11.52 15.96
C ASN A 44 19.22 10.66 15.05
N ASP A 45 18.86 9.40 14.75
CA ASP A 45 19.59 8.58 13.79
C ASP A 45 19.58 9.28 12.40
N PRO A 46 20.74 9.48 11.75
CA PRO A 46 20.82 10.15 10.44
C PRO A 46 19.91 9.56 9.37
N ARG A 47 19.53 8.28 9.49
CA ARG A 47 18.63 7.60 8.56
C ARG A 47 17.15 7.99 8.72
N ASN A 48 16.82 8.68 9.81
CA ASN A 48 15.45 9.16 10.11
C ASN A 48 15.30 10.65 9.83
N PHE A 49 16.25 11.27 9.13
CA PHE A 49 16.23 12.71 8.88
C PHE A 49 14.96 13.18 8.15
N LEU A 50 14.38 12.36 7.26
CA LEU A 50 13.14 12.71 6.55
C LEU A 50 11.92 12.83 7.47
N PHE A 51 11.89 12.10 8.57
CA PHE A 51 10.87 12.27 9.60
C PHE A 51 10.92 13.70 10.20
N LYS A 52 12.11 14.25 10.41
CA LYS A 52 12.26 15.63 10.94
C LYS A 52 11.65 16.67 10.01
N TYR A 53 11.82 16.53 8.69
CA TYR A 53 11.16 17.42 7.72
C TYR A 53 9.63 17.36 7.80
N TYR A 54 9.07 16.18 8.00
CA TYR A 54 7.62 16.05 8.21
C TYR A 54 7.17 16.81 9.47
N VAL A 55 7.91 16.66 10.58
CA VAL A 55 7.64 17.39 11.82
C VAL A 55 7.78 18.90 11.62
N ASP A 56 8.78 19.34 10.88
CA ASP A 56 9.01 20.78 10.61
C ASP A 56 7.90 21.37 9.75
N VAL A 57 7.35 20.61 8.78
CA VAL A 57 6.15 21.02 8.04
C VAL A 57 4.96 21.15 8.99
N VAL A 58 4.69 20.16 9.84
CA VAL A 58 3.57 20.21 10.80
C VAL A 58 3.74 21.39 11.78
N ARG A 59 4.96 21.62 12.29
CA ARG A 59 5.28 22.78 13.16
C ARG A 59 5.04 24.10 12.48
N THR A 60 5.43 24.24 11.21
CA THR A 60 5.31 25.47 10.42
C THR A 60 3.88 25.76 10.02
N VAL A 61 3.17 24.74 9.51
CA VAL A 61 1.80 24.87 8.99
C VAL A 61 0.77 24.94 10.12
N ARG A 62 1.04 24.26 11.26
CA ARG A 62 0.10 24.12 12.40
C ARG A 62 -1.31 23.69 11.95
N PRO A 63 -1.44 22.54 11.24
CA PRO A 63 -2.73 22.08 10.78
C PRO A 63 -3.61 21.67 11.98
N LYS A 64 -4.95 21.63 11.78
CA LYS A 64 -5.87 21.08 12.80
C LYS A 64 -5.60 19.61 13.09
N TYR A 65 -5.23 18.86 12.04
CA TYR A 65 -4.88 17.43 12.12
C TYR A 65 -3.61 17.14 11.34
N PHE A 66 -2.87 16.15 11.81
CA PHE A 66 -1.87 15.50 10.97
C PHE A 66 -2.10 13.99 10.91
N VAL A 67 -1.74 13.37 9.80
CA VAL A 67 -1.75 11.91 9.62
C VAL A 67 -0.37 11.49 9.12
N MET A 68 0.32 10.66 9.88
CA MET A 68 1.58 10.05 9.48
C MET A 68 1.40 8.55 9.29
N GLU A 69 1.73 8.04 8.11
CA GLU A 69 1.72 6.61 7.80
C GLU A 69 3.13 6.03 7.83
N ASN A 70 3.25 4.79 8.27
CA ASN A 70 4.51 4.05 8.22
C ASN A 70 4.31 2.52 8.30
N VAL A 71 5.41 1.79 8.26
CA VAL A 71 5.41 0.34 8.52
C VAL A 71 5.10 0.03 9.99
N PRO A 72 4.48 -1.13 10.30
CA PRO A 72 4.08 -1.49 11.68
C PRO A 72 5.21 -1.43 12.70
N ASN A 73 6.44 -1.77 12.27
CA ASN A 73 7.62 -1.76 13.14
C ASN A 73 7.89 -0.40 13.79
N LEU A 74 7.40 0.70 13.21
CA LEU A 74 7.47 2.02 13.83
C LEU A 74 6.94 2.04 15.27
N LEU A 75 5.84 1.30 15.53
CA LEU A 75 5.17 1.29 16.83
C LEU A 75 5.65 0.17 17.75
N THR A 76 6.33 -0.86 17.24
CA THR A 76 6.68 -2.07 17.98
C THR A 76 8.18 -2.22 18.24
N THR A 77 9.03 -1.56 17.46
CA THR A 77 10.49 -1.64 17.60
C THR A 77 10.95 -1.04 18.92
N GLU A 78 11.97 -1.62 19.53
CA GLU A 78 12.60 -1.17 20.78
C GLU A 78 11.58 -1.00 21.94
N HIS A 79 10.68 -1.97 22.10
CA HIS A 79 9.63 -1.94 23.13
C HIS A 79 8.76 -0.66 23.10
N GLY A 80 8.60 -0.04 21.92
CA GLY A 80 7.80 1.17 21.76
C GLY A 80 8.52 2.48 22.08
N TYR A 81 9.84 2.45 22.28
CA TYR A 81 10.62 3.66 22.58
C TYR A 81 10.42 4.77 21.54
N PHE A 82 10.46 4.41 20.24
CA PHE A 82 10.23 5.38 19.18
C PHE A 82 8.81 5.95 19.18
N LYS A 83 7.80 5.12 19.47
CA LYS A 83 6.42 5.60 19.65
C LYS A 83 6.37 6.71 20.70
N LYS A 84 7.07 6.52 21.83
CA LYS A 84 7.14 7.51 22.91
C LYS A 84 7.80 8.81 22.44
N GLU A 85 8.94 8.74 21.75
CA GLU A 85 9.62 9.92 21.20
C GLU A 85 8.75 10.69 20.20
N VAL A 86 8.02 9.99 19.32
CA VAL A 86 7.08 10.60 18.36
C VAL A 86 5.95 11.32 19.11
N PHE A 87 5.40 10.69 20.14
CA PHE A 87 4.31 11.27 20.95
C PHE A 87 4.80 12.53 21.68
N GLU A 88 5.88 12.43 22.44
CA GLU A 88 6.47 13.56 23.18
C GLU A 88 6.75 14.75 22.25
N LEU A 89 7.24 14.48 21.03
CA LEU A 89 7.55 15.53 20.07
C LEU A 89 6.30 16.26 19.59
N PHE A 90 5.24 15.55 19.18
CA PHE A 90 4.01 16.18 18.71
C PHE A 90 3.16 16.77 19.85
N GLU A 91 3.18 16.16 21.03
CA GLU A 91 2.57 16.71 22.25
C GLU A 91 3.21 18.05 22.64
N SER A 92 4.54 18.18 22.51
CA SER A 92 5.25 19.45 22.72
C SER A 92 4.83 20.56 21.76
N LEU A 93 4.26 20.18 20.58
CA LEU A 93 3.69 21.12 19.61
C LEU A 93 2.21 21.43 19.86
N GLY A 94 1.61 20.84 20.91
CA GLY A 94 0.21 21.07 21.30
C GLY A 94 -0.80 20.10 20.68
N TYR A 95 -0.35 18.98 20.12
CA TYR A 95 -1.23 17.94 19.57
C TYR A 95 -1.52 16.84 20.60
N GLY A 96 -2.78 16.43 20.70
CA GLY A 96 -3.10 15.12 21.25
C GLY A 96 -2.90 14.06 20.19
N VAL A 97 -2.22 12.95 20.53
CA VAL A 97 -1.70 11.98 19.56
C VAL A 97 -2.22 10.58 19.85
N ASP A 98 -2.71 9.91 18.81
CA ASP A 98 -3.03 8.48 18.85
C ASP A 98 -2.24 7.73 17.78
N ALA A 99 -1.91 6.46 18.05
CA ALA A 99 -1.25 5.58 17.09
C ALA A 99 -1.81 4.16 17.11
N ARG A 100 -2.02 3.61 15.92
CA ARG A 100 -2.54 2.24 15.75
C ARG A 100 -1.97 1.59 14.49
N VAL A 101 -1.79 0.27 14.54
CA VAL A 101 -1.59 -0.53 13.33
C VAL A 101 -2.97 -0.90 12.80
N LEU A 102 -3.26 -0.54 11.55
CA LEU A 102 -4.49 -0.88 10.86
C LEU A 102 -4.19 -1.92 9.77
N CYS A 103 -5.05 -2.94 9.67
CA CYS A 103 -5.04 -3.88 8.56
C CYS A 103 -5.96 -3.35 7.45
N ALA A 104 -5.47 -3.26 6.23
CA ALA A 104 -6.26 -2.76 5.10
C ALA A 104 -7.50 -3.62 4.82
N ALA A 105 -7.44 -4.94 5.10
CA ALA A 105 -8.58 -5.84 4.95
C ALA A 105 -9.80 -5.41 5.79
N ASP A 106 -9.58 -4.84 6.96
CA ASP A 106 -10.61 -4.35 7.86
C ASP A 106 -11.33 -3.09 7.32
N TYR A 107 -10.91 -2.57 6.17
CA TYR A 107 -11.46 -1.38 5.51
C TYR A 107 -11.87 -1.65 4.06
N GLY A 108 -12.16 -2.91 3.71
CA GLY A 108 -12.67 -3.32 2.40
C GLY A 108 -11.61 -3.48 1.32
N VAL A 109 -10.34 -3.55 1.69
CA VAL A 109 -9.24 -3.84 0.75
C VAL A 109 -8.97 -5.35 0.75
N PRO A 110 -8.98 -6.05 -0.39
CA PRO A 110 -8.73 -7.50 -0.44
C PRO A 110 -7.25 -7.86 -0.20
N GLN A 111 -6.66 -7.30 0.86
CA GLN A 111 -5.23 -7.44 1.13
C GLN A 111 -4.91 -7.35 2.62
N ASN A 112 -4.17 -8.33 3.12
CA ASN A 112 -3.56 -8.30 4.45
C ASN A 112 -2.33 -7.38 4.41
N ARG A 113 -2.59 -6.05 4.54
CA ARG A 113 -1.57 -5.01 4.56
C ARG A 113 -1.67 -4.21 5.84
N ASN A 114 -0.74 -4.45 6.74
CA ASN A 114 -0.65 -3.74 8.00
C ASN A 114 0.18 -2.46 7.85
N ARG A 115 -0.36 -1.33 8.34
CA ARG A 115 0.33 -0.04 8.38
C ARG A 115 0.12 0.65 9.71
N ALA A 116 1.18 1.25 10.22
CA ALA A 116 1.11 2.11 11.38
C ALA A 116 0.59 3.49 10.95
N PHE A 117 -0.39 4.00 11.67
CA PHE A 117 -0.85 5.37 11.54
C PHE A 117 -0.68 6.09 12.88
N VAL A 118 -0.14 7.30 12.79
CA VAL A 118 -0.12 8.26 13.90
C VAL A 118 -0.99 9.43 13.48
N ILE A 119 -2.02 9.73 14.26
CA ILE A 119 -2.94 10.83 14.00
C ILE A 119 -2.84 11.81 15.17
N GLY A 120 -2.67 13.09 14.87
CA GLY A 120 -2.69 14.14 15.88
C GLY A 120 -3.79 15.16 15.62
N LYS A 121 -4.43 15.64 16.69
CA LYS A 121 -5.41 16.72 16.68
C LYS A 121 -4.92 17.87 17.55
N LEU A 122 -4.84 19.07 16.99
CA LEU A 122 -4.37 20.26 17.69
C LEU A 122 -5.33 20.63 18.83
N HIS A 123 -4.78 20.94 20.01
CA HIS A 123 -5.50 21.31 21.22
C HIS A 123 -6.52 20.25 21.72
N SER A 124 -6.27 18.97 21.48
CA SER A 124 -7.08 17.85 21.94
C SER A 124 -6.24 16.85 22.77
N LYS A 125 -6.90 15.95 23.50
CA LYS A 125 -6.21 14.87 24.22
C LYS A 125 -6.00 13.64 23.35
N SER A 126 -6.96 13.32 22.48
CA SER A 126 -6.90 12.17 21.57
C SER A 126 -7.97 12.30 20.49
N ILE A 127 -7.87 11.50 19.41
CA ILE A 127 -8.86 11.47 18.33
C ILE A 127 -9.42 10.08 18.07
N GLY A 128 -8.63 9.02 18.24
CA GLY A 128 -9.01 7.64 17.93
C GLY A 128 -8.85 7.24 16.46
N PHE A 129 -9.58 6.20 16.04
CA PHE A 129 -9.46 5.60 14.69
C PHE A 129 -10.80 5.11 14.17
N PRO A 130 -10.99 5.01 12.83
CA PRO A 130 -12.21 4.50 12.24
C PRO A 130 -12.48 3.05 12.67
N LYS A 131 -13.77 2.68 12.73
CA LYS A 131 -14.19 1.30 13.02
C LYS A 131 -13.91 0.40 11.82
N ALA A 132 -13.52 -0.84 12.09
CA ALA A 132 -13.38 -1.89 11.09
C ALA A 132 -14.74 -2.31 10.54
N ILE A 133 -14.74 -2.84 9.30
CA ILE A 133 -15.90 -3.49 8.69
C ILE A 133 -15.88 -5.00 9.03
N GLU A 134 -17.05 -5.65 9.00
CA GLU A 134 -17.18 -7.08 9.35
C GLU A 134 -16.86 -8.03 8.20
N LYS A 135 -17.14 -7.61 6.95
CA LYS A 135 -17.00 -8.47 5.77
C LYS A 135 -15.79 -8.10 4.93
N HIS A 136 -14.88 -9.06 4.74
CA HIS A 136 -13.73 -8.90 3.85
C HIS A 136 -14.13 -9.11 2.38
N VAL A 137 -13.42 -8.40 1.49
CA VAL A 137 -13.46 -8.57 0.04
C VAL A 137 -12.39 -9.58 -0.34
N THR A 138 -12.69 -10.52 -1.24
CA THR A 138 -11.74 -11.53 -1.69
C THR A 138 -10.91 -11.05 -2.89
N ILE A 139 -9.84 -11.78 -3.20
CA ILE A 139 -9.06 -11.56 -4.43
C ILE A 139 -9.97 -11.67 -5.65
N TRP A 140 -10.86 -12.68 -5.69
CA TRP A 140 -11.74 -12.89 -6.83
C TRP A 140 -12.78 -11.79 -7.00
N ASP A 141 -13.30 -11.25 -5.90
CA ASP A 141 -14.13 -10.05 -5.94
C ASP A 141 -13.41 -8.86 -6.59
N ALA A 142 -12.09 -8.79 -6.51
CA ALA A 142 -11.34 -7.68 -7.07
C ALA A 142 -10.97 -7.87 -8.55
N ILE A 143 -10.65 -9.10 -9.02
CA ILE A 143 -9.99 -9.30 -10.30
C ILE A 143 -10.70 -10.27 -11.26
N SER A 144 -11.86 -10.85 -10.92
CA SER A 144 -12.50 -11.86 -11.77
C SER A 144 -12.89 -11.35 -13.17
N ASP A 145 -13.22 -10.09 -13.33
CA ASP A 145 -13.51 -9.45 -14.62
C ASP A 145 -12.25 -9.10 -15.44
N LEU A 146 -11.06 -9.35 -14.91
CA LEU A 146 -9.76 -9.19 -15.58
C LEU A 146 -9.14 -10.53 -16.00
N ASN A 147 -9.83 -11.65 -15.82
CA ASN A 147 -9.37 -13.02 -16.05
C ASN A 147 -9.40 -13.42 -17.53
N PHE A 148 -8.73 -12.69 -18.42
CA PHE A 148 -8.78 -12.96 -19.86
C PHE A 148 -7.43 -12.84 -20.60
N LEU A 149 -6.31 -12.56 -19.90
CA LEU A 149 -4.98 -12.44 -20.52
C LEU A 149 -4.11 -13.64 -20.18
N ASN A 150 -3.49 -14.24 -21.17
CA ASN A 150 -2.39 -15.16 -20.98
C ASN A 150 -1.04 -14.44 -20.78
N SER A 151 0.02 -15.19 -20.55
CA SER A 151 1.38 -14.67 -20.44
C SER A 151 1.79 -13.90 -21.72
N GLY A 152 2.26 -12.68 -21.54
CA GLY A 152 2.71 -11.82 -22.66
C GLY A 152 1.60 -11.05 -23.38
N GLU A 153 0.33 -11.23 -23.01
CA GLU A 153 -0.81 -10.55 -23.62
C GLU A 153 -1.15 -9.22 -22.94
N GLY A 154 -1.99 -8.43 -23.62
CA GLY A 154 -2.55 -7.17 -23.14
C GLY A 154 -1.87 -5.94 -23.71
N GLU A 155 -2.52 -4.80 -23.51
CA GLU A 155 -2.06 -3.48 -23.94
C GLU A 155 -2.19 -2.49 -22.78
N GLU A 156 -1.39 -1.42 -22.80
CA GLU A 156 -1.44 -0.38 -21.77
C GLU A 156 -2.81 0.30 -21.70
N ILE A 157 -3.53 0.37 -22.83
CA ILE A 157 -4.90 0.89 -22.93
C ILE A 157 -5.70 -0.09 -23.80
N GLN A 158 -6.76 -0.66 -23.23
CA GLN A 158 -7.63 -1.60 -23.94
C GLN A 158 -9.09 -1.50 -23.45
N ARG A 159 -9.99 -2.23 -24.10
CA ARG A 159 -11.37 -2.34 -23.65
C ARG A 159 -11.52 -3.45 -22.60
N TYR A 160 -12.50 -3.32 -21.74
CA TYR A 160 -12.94 -4.43 -20.91
C TYR A 160 -13.55 -5.53 -21.78
N ARG A 161 -13.32 -6.79 -21.43
CA ARG A 161 -13.84 -7.96 -22.13
C ARG A 161 -14.91 -8.69 -21.33
N ILE A 162 -14.94 -8.47 -20.01
CA ILE A 162 -15.86 -9.11 -19.07
C ILE A 162 -16.54 -8.00 -18.26
N ASP A 163 -17.83 -8.13 -18.04
CA ASP A 163 -18.58 -7.22 -17.18
C ASP A 163 -18.21 -7.40 -15.70
N PRO A 164 -18.43 -6.38 -14.84
CA PRO A 164 -18.16 -6.49 -13.41
C PRO A 164 -18.93 -7.65 -12.77
N GLN A 165 -18.24 -8.54 -12.09
CA GLN A 165 -18.78 -9.74 -11.44
C GLN A 165 -19.08 -9.53 -9.95
N SER A 166 -18.63 -8.42 -9.37
CA SER A 166 -18.83 -8.08 -7.95
C SER A 166 -19.17 -6.60 -7.77
N ASP A 167 -19.74 -6.25 -6.62
CA ASP A 167 -19.97 -4.84 -6.29
C ASP A 167 -18.66 -4.06 -6.09
N TYR A 168 -17.62 -4.73 -5.63
CA TYR A 168 -16.28 -4.14 -5.54
C TYR A 168 -15.77 -3.69 -6.91
N GLN A 169 -15.87 -4.53 -7.92
CA GLN A 169 -15.50 -4.19 -9.31
C GLN A 169 -16.37 -3.07 -9.88
N LYS A 170 -17.69 -3.08 -9.64
CA LYS A 170 -18.59 -1.99 -10.06
C LYS A 170 -18.14 -0.64 -9.49
N VAL A 171 -17.76 -0.62 -8.21
CA VAL A 171 -17.27 0.60 -7.56
C VAL A 171 -15.94 1.08 -8.16
N LEU A 172 -14.96 0.18 -8.36
CA LEU A 172 -13.65 0.55 -8.88
C LEU A 172 -13.67 0.93 -10.36
N ARG A 173 -14.55 0.32 -11.16
CA ARG A 173 -14.76 0.65 -12.60
C ARG A 173 -15.60 1.90 -12.81
N ARG A 174 -16.25 2.42 -11.78
CA ARG A 174 -17.11 3.59 -11.90
C ARG A 174 -16.39 4.73 -12.64
N ASN A 175 -17.02 5.24 -13.72
CA ASN A 175 -16.48 6.29 -14.58
C ASN A 175 -15.25 5.89 -15.41
N SER A 176 -14.85 4.61 -15.47
CA SER A 176 -13.79 4.13 -16.36
C SER A 176 -14.38 3.40 -17.57
N GLN A 177 -14.20 3.95 -18.77
CA GLN A 177 -14.63 3.33 -20.02
C GLN A 177 -13.55 2.41 -20.62
N LEU A 178 -12.30 2.65 -20.28
CA LEU A 178 -11.13 1.92 -20.75
C LEU A 178 -10.38 1.30 -19.59
N LEU A 179 -9.71 0.19 -19.88
CA LEU A 179 -8.86 -0.54 -18.97
C LEU A 179 -7.39 -0.15 -19.21
N TYR A 180 -6.72 0.33 -18.18
CA TYR A 180 -5.33 0.79 -18.22
C TYR A 180 -4.41 -0.13 -17.44
N ASN A 181 -3.14 -0.24 -17.87
CA ASN A 181 -2.08 -0.98 -17.17
C ASN A 181 -2.38 -2.47 -16.96
N HIS A 182 -3.18 -3.08 -17.83
CA HIS A 182 -3.49 -4.51 -17.77
C HIS A 182 -2.68 -5.27 -18.83
N VAL A 183 -1.36 -5.38 -18.58
CA VAL A 183 -0.39 -6.05 -19.46
C VAL A 183 0.28 -7.17 -18.70
N ALA A 184 0.11 -8.41 -19.15
CA ALA A 184 0.72 -9.58 -18.57
C ALA A 184 2.24 -9.63 -18.83
N THR A 185 3.00 -10.09 -17.84
CA THR A 185 4.42 -10.37 -18.04
C THR A 185 4.58 -11.52 -19.03
N ASN A 186 5.48 -11.39 -19.99
CA ASN A 186 5.88 -12.48 -20.85
C ASN A 186 6.86 -13.39 -20.08
N HIS A 187 6.36 -14.53 -19.61
CA HIS A 187 7.13 -15.50 -18.85
C HIS A 187 7.92 -16.43 -19.76
N SER A 188 9.09 -16.88 -19.32
CA SER A 188 9.88 -17.87 -20.06
C SER A 188 9.13 -19.22 -20.16
N LYS A 189 9.48 -20.01 -21.18
CA LYS A 189 8.96 -21.36 -21.39
C LYS A 189 9.04 -22.20 -20.10
N THR A 190 10.21 -22.24 -19.45
CA THR A 190 10.42 -22.97 -18.20
C THR A 190 9.50 -22.46 -17.05
N ALA A 191 9.19 -21.16 -17.00
CA ALA A 191 8.26 -20.64 -16.00
C ALA A 191 6.82 -21.09 -16.28
N LEU A 192 6.41 -21.12 -17.55
CA LEU A 192 5.09 -21.62 -17.96
C LEU A 192 4.95 -23.12 -17.67
N GLU A 193 5.93 -23.94 -18.03
CA GLU A 193 5.97 -25.38 -17.72
C GLU A 193 5.80 -25.63 -16.21
N ARG A 194 6.44 -24.84 -15.35
CA ARG A 194 6.26 -24.92 -13.90
C ARG A 194 4.84 -24.57 -13.48
N LEU A 195 4.28 -23.48 -14.03
CA LEU A 195 2.93 -23.02 -13.67
C LEU A 195 1.84 -24.00 -14.11
N GLU A 196 2.04 -24.74 -15.20
CA GLU A 196 1.12 -25.81 -15.67
C GLU A 196 1.01 -26.94 -14.67
N LEU A 197 2.08 -27.25 -13.93
CA LEU A 197 2.10 -28.29 -12.91
C LEU A 197 1.42 -27.86 -11.60
N ILE A 198 1.19 -26.58 -11.38
CA ILE A 198 0.66 -26.03 -10.14
C ILE A 198 -0.85 -25.83 -10.28
N PRO A 199 -1.70 -26.60 -9.57
CA PRO A 199 -3.15 -26.41 -9.62
C PRO A 199 -3.59 -25.13 -8.90
N PRO A 200 -4.86 -24.71 -9.06
CA PRO A 200 -5.45 -23.66 -8.23
C PRO A 200 -5.22 -23.92 -6.74
N LYS A 201 -4.91 -22.86 -5.97
CA LYS A 201 -4.52 -22.90 -4.55
C LYS A 201 -3.19 -23.62 -4.26
N GLY A 202 -2.56 -24.25 -5.25
CA GLY A 202 -1.29 -24.97 -5.12
C GLY A 202 -0.07 -24.04 -5.17
N GLY A 203 1.10 -24.62 -4.90
CA GLY A 203 2.38 -23.93 -4.90
C GLY A 203 3.55 -24.86 -5.28
N LYS A 204 4.75 -24.49 -4.85
CA LYS A 204 5.99 -25.20 -5.18
C LYS A 204 6.04 -26.68 -4.78
N GLU A 205 5.17 -27.11 -3.89
CA GLU A 205 5.01 -28.52 -3.46
C GLU A 205 4.56 -29.45 -4.59
N TYR A 206 3.98 -28.90 -5.65
CA TYR A 206 3.61 -29.62 -6.87
C TYR A 206 4.74 -29.67 -7.90
N LEU A 207 5.85 -28.99 -7.67
CA LEU A 207 6.98 -28.99 -8.60
C LEU A 207 7.92 -30.16 -8.33
N PRO A 208 8.35 -30.90 -9.37
CA PRO A 208 9.38 -31.92 -9.26
C PRO A 208 10.72 -31.27 -8.86
N LYS A 209 11.63 -32.07 -8.30
CA LYS A 209 12.89 -31.59 -7.69
C LYS A 209 13.73 -30.73 -8.64
N GLU A 210 13.78 -31.10 -9.92
CA GLU A 210 14.51 -30.42 -10.98
C GLU A 210 13.94 -29.00 -11.29
N HIS A 211 12.68 -28.77 -10.97
CA HIS A 211 12.01 -27.48 -11.14
C HIS A 211 12.05 -26.58 -9.89
N LEU A 212 12.50 -27.10 -8.75
CA LEU A 212 12.60 -26.30 -7.54
C LEU A 212 13.67 -25.21 -7.67
N THR A 213 13.33 -24.01 -7.23
CA THR A 213 14.24 -22.85 -7.21
C THR A 213 14.66 -22.54 -5.77
N LYS A 214 15.93 -22.16 -5.60
CA LYS A 214 16.40 -21.58 -4.34
C LYS A 214 15.87 -20.14 -4.25
N SER A 215 14.89 -19.91 -3.40
CA SER A 215 14.38 -18.56 -3.16
C SER A 215 14.26 -18.31 -1.65
N ILE A 216 14.68 -17.13 -1.23
CA ILE A 216 14.54 -16.63 0.14
C ILE A 216 13.14 -16.07 0.43
N TYR A 217 12.34 -15.83 -0.61
CA TYR A 217 10.99 -15.28 -0.47
C TYR A 217 9.99 -16.39 -0.18
N SER A 218 9.11 -16.16 0.80
CA SER A 218 7.99 -17.07 1.09
C SER A 218 6.92 -16.99 0.01
N GLY A 219 6.20 -18.09 -0.23
CA GLY A 219 5.08 -18.14 -1.17
C GLY A 219 5.46 -18.05 -2.66
N THR A 220 6.75 -18.19 -3.00
CA THR A 220 7.18 -18.28 -4.41
C THR A 220 6.55 -19.48 -5.10
N TRP A 221 6.15 -19.30 -6.37
CA TRP A 221 5.44 -20.30 -7.17
C TRP A 221 4.06 -20.71 -6.63
N THR A 222 3.57 -20.04 -5.57
CA THR A 222 2.24 -20.31 -5.03
C THR A 222 1.20 -19.43 -5.71
N ARG A 223 0.10 -20.04 -6.18
CA ARG A 223 -1.05 -19.29 -6.68
C ARG A 223 -1.74 -18.53 -5.56
N MET A 224 -2.27 -17.36 -5.88
CA MET A 224 -3.17 -16.65 -4.99
C MET A 224 -4.44 -17.50 -4.80
N ASP A 225 -5.01 -17.48 -3.61
CA ASP A 225 -6.30 -18.12 -3.37
C ASP A 225 -7.43 -17.13 -3.73
N ALA A 226 -8.27 -17.50 -4.70
CA ALA A 226 -9.35 -16.66 -5.18
C ALA A 226 -10.35 -16.28 -4.08
N ASP A 227 -10.59 -17.18 -3.14
CA ASP A 227 -11.59 -17.06 -2.07
C ASP A 227 -11.05 -16.40 -0.80
N ASP A 228 -9.78 -16.01 -0.78
CA ASP A 228 -9.08 -15.41 0.37
C ASP A 228 -8.65 -13.97 0.06
N ILE A 229 -8.08 -13.29 1.06
CA ILE A 229 -7.43 -11.99 0.91
C ILE A 229 -5.96 -12.16 0.49
N SER A 230 -5.45 -11.19 -0.26
CA SER A 230 -4.05 -11.21 -0.72
C SER A 230 -3.06 -10.98 0.42
N VAL A 231 -1.86 -11.54 0.29
CA VAL A 231 -0.69 -11.05 1.02
C VAL A 231 -0.39 -9.60 0.62
N THR A 232 0.43 -8.90 1.41
CA THR A 232 0.85 -7.52 1.08
C THR A 232 1.47 -7.44 -0.32
N ILE A 233 0.86 -6.65 -1.22
CA ILE A 233 1.44 -6.33 -2.52
C ILE A 233 2.72 -5.52 -2.32
N THR A 234 3.83 -6.02 -2.85
CA THR A 234 5.16 -5.42 -2.77
C THR A 234 5.44 -4.54 -4.01
N THR A 235 6.65 -4.03 -4.12
CA THR A 235 7.09 -3.27 -5.30
C THR A 235 7.54 -4.14 -6.47
N ARG A 236 7.46 -5.48 -6.33
CA ARG A 236 7.71 -6.48 -7.37
C ARG A 236 6.73 -7.64 -7.21
N PHE A 237 5.88 -7.81 -8.21
CA PHE A 237 4.86 -8.87 -8.25
C PHE A 237 4.67 -9.44 -9.67
N ASP A 238 5.61 -9.16 -10.56
CA ASP A 238 5.54 -9.50 -11.98
C ASP A 238 6.13 -10.88 -12.31
N THR A 239 6.61 -11.61 -11.31
CA THR A 239 7.15 -12.96 -11.49
C THR A 239 6.66 -13.92 -10.39
N PRO A 240 6.41 -15.20 -10.70
CA PRO A 240 6.01 -16.21 -9.71
C PRO A 240 7.06 -16.44 -8.63
N SER A 241 8.32 -16.09 -8.89
CA SER A 241 9.45 -16.22 -7.94
C SER A 241 9.60 -15.04 -6.98
N SER A 242 8.80 -13.99 -7.10
CA SER A 242 8.88 -12.81 -6.23
C SER A 242 7.96 -12.86 -5.00
N GLY A 243 7.12 -13.90 -4.87
CA GLY A 243 6.18 -14.08 -3.77
C GLY A 243 4.90 -14.78 -4.22
N ARG A 244 3.84 -14.74 -3.40
CA ARG A 244 2.52 -15.28 -3.75
C ARG A 244 1.77 -14.30 -4.65
N PHE A 245 2.25 -14.14 -5.90
CA PHE A 245 1.69 -13.21 -6.89
C PHE A 245 1.32 -13.91 -8.21
N THR A 246 1.29 -15.24 -8.22
CA THR A 246 0.74 -16.01 -9.34
C THR A 246 -0.78 -15.88 -9.36
N HIS A 247 -1.34 -15.58 -10.53
CA HIS A 247 -2.79 -15.50 -10.73
C HIS A 247 -3.50 -16.79 -10.27
N PRO A 248 -4.69 -16.72 -9.65
CA PRO A 248 -5.39 -17.90 -9.13
C PRO A 248 -5.54 -19.04 -10.12
N PHE A 249 -5.84 -18.73 -11.39
CA PHE A 249 -6.18 -19.73 -12.42
C PHE A 249 -5.28 -19.67 -13.66
N LEU A 250 -4.74 -18.51 -14.02
CA LEU A 250 -3.94 -18.34 -15.24
C LEU A 250 -2.45 -18.60 -14.96
N ASN A 251 -1.73 -19.10 -15.98
CA ASN A 251 -0.30 -19.42 -15.88
C ASN A 251 0.57 -18.17 -16.05
N ARG A 252 0.40 -17.20 -15.14
CA ARG A 252 1.16 -15.95 -15.09
C ARG A 252 1.14 -15.31 -13.71
N ALA A 253 2.03 -14.38 -13.48
CA ALA A 253 1.91 -13.46 -12.36
C ALA A 253 0.77 -12.43 -12.62
N ILE A 254 0.32 -11.77 -11.57
CA ILE A 254 -0.69 -10.70 -11.69
C ILE A 254 -0.13 -9.50 -12.45
N THR A 255 -1.03 -8.78 -13.13
CA THR A 255 -0.71 -7.53 -13.82
C THR A 255 -0.67 -6.34 -12.87
N VAL A 256 -0.23 -5.18 -13.37
CA VAL A 256 -0.26 -3.93 -12.59
C VAL A 256 -1.70 -3.56 -12.22
N ARG A 257 -2.66 -3.71 -13.15
CA ARG A 257 -4.07 -3.42 -12.88
C ARG A 257 -4.70 -4.36 -11.86
N GLU A 258 -4.40 -5.65 -11.93
CA GLU A 258 -4.88 -6.61 -10.93
C GLU A 258 -4.33 -6.28 -9.55
N ALA A 259 -3.03 -6.00 -9.44
CA ALA A 259 -2.43 -5.55 -8.19
C ALA A 259 -3.02 -4.22 -7.69
N ALA A 260 -3.29 -3.27 -8.58
CA ALA A 260 -3.94 -2.00 -8.25
C ALA A 260 -5.37 -2.20 -7.72
N ARG A 261 -6.15 -3.13 -8.32
CA ARG A 261 -7.48 -3.53 -7.81
C ARG A 261 -7.40 -4.16 -6.43
N ILE A 262 -6.45 -5.07 -6.20
CA ILE A 262 -6.17 -5.66 -4.88
C ILE A 262 -5.74 -4.59 -3.88
N GLN A 263 -5.13 -3.51 -4.33
CA GLN A 263 -4.75 -2.33 -3.53
C GLN A 263 -5.89 -1.29 -3.42
N SER A 264 -7.07 -1.58 -3.99
CA SER A 264 -8.26 -0.71 -4.04
C SER A 264 -8.14 0.58 -4.85
N PHE A 265 -7.23 0.67 -5.81
CA PHE A 265 -7.21 1.78 -6.75
C PHE A 265 -8.41 1.74 -7.71
N PRO A 266 -9.09 2.88 -7.97
CA PRO A 266 -10.09 2.94 -9.01
C PRO A 266 -9.44 2.79 -10.40
N ASP A 267 -10.19 2.25 -11.38
CA ASP A 267 -9.65 2.02 -12.71
C ASP A 267 -9.36 3.29 -13.51
N THR A 268 -9.97 4.41 -13.09
CA THR A 268 -9.64 5.75 -13.61
C THR A 268 -8.22 6.22 -13.23
N PHE A 269 -7.59 5.59 -12.23
CA PHE A 269 -6.21 5.89 -11.88
C PHE A 269 -5.24 5.18 -12.82
N VAL A 270 -4.46 5.95 -13.57
CA VAL A 270 -3.47 5.46 -14.53
C VAL A 270 -2.07 5.56 -13.95
N PHE A 271 -1.31 4.46 -14.03
CA PHE A 271 0.08 4.41 -13.60
C PHE A 271 1.00 4.68 -14.81
N TYR A 272 1.97 5.57 -14.65
CA TYR A 272 2.85 5.99 -15.73
C TYR A 272 4.29 5.50 -15.54
N GLY A 273 5.03 5.47 -16.65
CA GLY A 273 6.42 5.07 -16.69
C GLY A 273 6.63 3.60 -16.98
N SER A 274 7.83 3.10 -16.75
CA SER A 274 8.15 1.69 -16.96
C SER A 274 7.33 0.77 -16.04
N LYS A 275 7.13 -0.49 -16.43
CA LYS A 275 6.43 -1.49 -15.61
C LYS A 275 6.97 -1.55 -14.18
N THR A 276 8.29 -1.48 -14.01
CA THR A 276 8.93 -1.41 -12.68
C THR A 276 8.50 -0.16 -11.89
N SER A 277 8.38 1.00 -12.58
CA SER A 277 7.88 2.23 -11.95
C SER A 277 6.41 2.10 -11.55
N GLN A 278 5.56 1.56 -12.43
CA GLN A 278 4.14 1.30 -12.15
C GLN A 278 3.97 0.37 -10.94
N MET A 279 4.74 -0.73 -10.87
CA MET A 279 4.72 -1.64 -9.72
C MET A 279 5.13 -0.97 -8.40
N LYS A 280 6.14 -0.09 -8.43
CA LYS A 280 6.56 0.69 -7.26
C LYS A 280 5.46 1.64 -6.81
N GLN A 281 4.76 2.29 -7.74
CA GLN A 281 3.63 3.18 -7.42
C GLN A 281 2.52 2.40 -6.71
N VAL A 282 2.15 1.22 -7.21
CA VAL A 282 1.14 0.36 -6.55
C VAL A 282 1.63 -0.11 -5.19
N GLY A 283 2.83 -0.71 -5.12
CA GLY A 283 3.31 -1.38 -3.90
C GLY A 283 3.63 -0.44 -2.74
N ASN A 284 4.04 0.81 -3.03
CA ASN A 284 4.35 1.80 -2.00
C ASN A 284 3.12 2.56 -1.50
N ALA A 285 2.00 2.50 -2.20
CA ALA A 285 0.83 3.29 -1.86
C ALA A 285 0.16 2.83 -0.56
N VAL A 286 -0.47 3.78 0.12
CA VAL A 286 -1.56 3.51 1.07
C VAL A 286 -2.80 3.12 0.26
N PRO A 287 -3.48 2.01 0.57
CA PRO A 287 -4.69 1.62 -0.15
C PRO A 287 -5.76 2.71 -0.10
N PRO A 288 -6.33 3.13 -1.25
CA PRO A 288 -7.31 4.23 -1.30
C PRO A 288 -8.51 4.06 -0.38
N LEU A 289 -9.04 2.83 -0.21
CA LEU A 289 -10.17 2.61 0.72
C LEU A 289 -9.76 2.77 2.19
N LEU A 290 -8.57 2.35 2.58
CA LEU A 290 -8.04 2.59 3.94
C LEU A 290 -7.83 4.10 4.17
N ALA A 291 -7.25 4.80 3.20
CA ALA A 291 -7.08 6.26 3.26
C ALA A 291 -8.45 6.98 3.35
N LYS A 292 -9.44 6.51 2.58
CA LYS A 292 -10.82 7.03 2.63
C LYS A 292 -11.46 6.83 4.01
N ALA A 293 -11.26 5.68 4.65
CA ALA A 293 -11.79 5.43 5.99
C ALA A 293 -11.20 6.41 7.03
N ILE A 294 -9.87 6.64 6.97
CA ILE A 294 -9.20 7.61 7.86
C ILE A 294 -9.69 9.05 7.56
N ALA A 295 -9.75 9.44 6.29
CA ALA A 295 -10.21 10.76 5.90
C ALA A 295 -11.68 11.02 6.30
N GLY A 296 -12.55 10.04 6.13
CA GLY A 296 -13.95 10.11 6.55
C GLY A 296 -14.10 10.24 8.07
N PHE A 297 -13.27 9.51 8.82
CA PHE A 297 -13.24 9.61 10.28
C PHE A 297 -12.81 11.01 10.75
N ILE A 298 -11.73 11.56 10.18
CA ILE A 298 -11.27 12.93 10.50
C ILE A 298 -12.33 13.97 10.10
N LYS A 299 -12.93 13.82 8.92
CA LYS A 299 -13.99 14.74 8.46
C LYS A 299 -15.16 14.78 9.43
N HIS A 300 -15.63 13.63 9.90
CA HIS A 300 -16.73 13.55 10.89
C HIS A 300 -16.36 14.17 12.24
N ASP A 301 -15.09 14.07 12.66
CA ASP A 301 -14.60 14.70 13.90
C ASP A 301 -14.44 16.23 13.77
N MET A 302 -14.41 16.75 12.53
CA MET A 302 -14.36 18.19 12.23
C MET A 302 -15.75 18.85 12.20
N GLU A 303 -16.82 18.07 11.96
CA GLU A 303 -18.22 18.51 11.93
C GLU A 303 -18.80 18.59 13.33
#